data_499c9ed3c35f914fc157d5ba32b0ff35
#
_entry.id   499c9ed3c35f914fc157d5ba32b0ff35
#
_cell.length_a   1.000
_cell.length_b   1.000
_cell.length_c   1.000
_cell.angle_alpha   90.00
_cell.angle_beta   90.00
_cell.angle_gamma   90.00
#
_symmetry.space_group_name_H-M   'P 1'
#
loop_
_entity.id
_entity.type
_entity.pdbx_description
1 polymer ?
#
loop_
_entity_poly.entity_id
_entity_poly.type
_entity_poly.pdbx_seq_one_letter_code
_entity_poly.pdbx_strand_id
1 'polypeptide(L)'
;MKKLLSLLVSLFLLTGYCFAATTNSYDKYGSKTGSYRTNGSTVTQYDKYGNKTGSYRQTSSGYNSYDKYGSKTGSYRKTSSGYNSYDKYGSKTGSFKTNSNGVTTKYDKYGNKVGSFKTDSSGRTTQYDKYGRKVESYK
;
A
#
# COMPACT_ATOMS: atom_id res chain seq x y z
N MET A 1 1.09 10.47 7.08
CA MET A 1 0.17 9.32 7.07
C MET A 1 -0.46 8.98 5.70
N LYS A 2 -0.46 9.86 4.69
CA LYS A 2 -1.08 9.59 3.36
C LYS A 2 -0.24 8.76 2.39
N LYS A 3 1.06 8.57 2.63
CA LYS A 3 2.00 7.88 1.72
C LYS A 3 2.03 6.35 1.84
N LEU A 4 1.48 5.81 2.92
CA LEU A 4 1.64 4.42 3.34
C LEU A 4 0.75 3.41 2.62
N LEU A 5 -0.35 3.89 2.10
CA LEU A 5 -1.47 3.06 1.65
C LEU A 5 -1.26 2.47 0.25
N SER A 6 -0.36 3.07 -0.50
CA SER A 6 -0.18 2.81 -1.92
C SER A 6 0.58 1.52 -2.20
N LEU A 7 1.58 1.22 -1.40
CA LEU A 7 2.42 0.05 -1.59
C LEU A 7 1.71 -1.25 -1.24
N LEU A 8 0.83 -1.21 -0.24
CA LEU A 8 0.07 -2.39 0.18
C LEU A 8 -0.76 -2.98 -0.95
N VAL A 9 -1.41 -2.13 -1.73
CA VAL A 9 -2.24 -2.60 -2.85
C VAL A 9 -1.39 -3.27 -3.92
N SER A 10 -0.21 -2.75 -4.22
CA SER A 10 0.68 -3.34 -5.22
C SER A 10 1.46 -4.55 -4.69
N LEU A 11 1.86 -4.54 -3.44
CA LEU A 11 2.61 -5.64 -2.84
C LEU A 11 1.72 -6.89 -2.65
N PHE A 12 0.42 -6.71 -2.42
CA PHE A 12 -0.53 -7.79 -2.21
C PHE A 12 -1.20 -8.31 -3.49
N LEU A 13 -1.08 -7.60 -4.61
CA LEU A 13 -1.45 -8.13 -5.92
C LEU A 13 -0.44 -9.16 -6.46
N LEU A 14 0.76 -9.22 -5.90
CA LEU A 14 1.78 -10.24 -6.15
C LEU A 14 1.61 -11.45 -5.22
N THR A 15 0.40 -11.97 -5.15
CA THR A 15 0.05 -13.09 -4.27
C THR A 15 0.70 -14.39 -4.71
N GLY A 16 1.28 -15.10 -3.77
CA GLY A 16 1.42 -16.55 -3.85
C GLY A 16 2.67 -17.17 -3.24
N TYR A 17 3.74 -16.42 -2.91
CA TYR A 17 4.94 -17.02 -2.34
C TYR A 17 5.46 -16.24 -1.14
N CYS A 18 5.58 -16.95 -0.03
CA CYS A 18 6.07 -16.48 1.26
C CYS A 18 7.61 -16.39 1.24
N PHE A 19 8.17 -15.48 0.43
CA PHE A 19 9.61 -15.18 0.48
C PHE A 19 9.84 -13.87 1.23
N ALA A 20 10.90 -13.84 2.03
CA ALA A 20 11.40 -12.61 2.63
C ALA A 20 11.86 -11.66 1.52
N ALA A 21 11.04 -10.70 1.16
CA ALA A 21 11.32 -9.74 0.09
C ALA A 21 11.46 -8.33 0.68
N THR A 22 12.41 -7.57 0.13
CA THR A 22 12.56 -6.15 0.43
C THR A 22 12.20 -5.33 -0.80
N THR A 23 11.26 -4.40 -0.63
CA THR A 23 10.86 -3.43 -1.67
C THR A 23 11.27 -2.03 -1.19
N ASN A 24 11.98 -1.29 -2.02
CA ASN A 24 12.36 0.09 -1.73
C ASN A 24 11.35 1.08 -2.32
N SER A 25 11.13 2.19 -1.62
CA SER A 25 10.33 3.30 -2.11
C SER A 25 11.21 4.49 -2.47
N TYR A 26 10.82 5.22 -3.53
CA TYR A 26 11.55 6.35 -4.09
C TYR A 26 10.59 7.48 -4.39
N ASP A 27 11.00 8.72 -4.15
CA ASP A 27 10.24 9.90 -4.53
C ASP A 27 10.20 10.09 -6.07
N LYS A 28 9.53 11.14 -6.52
CA LYS A 28 9.43 11.45 -7.95
C LYS A 28 10.78 11.78 -8.61
N TYR A 29 11.79 12.14 -7.82
CA TYR A 29 13.15 12.47 -8.27
C TYR A 29 14.10 11.25 -8.21
N GLY A 30 13.64 10.10 -7.70
CA GLY A 30 14.42 8.87 -7.57
C GLY A 30 15.20 8.73 -6.28
N SER A 31 15.02 9.63 -5.30
CA SER A 31 15.66 9.52 -3.99
C SER A 31 14.91 8.50 -3.13
N LYS A 32 15.65 7.62 -2.45
CA LYS A 32 15.06 6.61 -1.56
C LYS A 32 14.33 7.28 -0.40
N THR A 33 13.07 6.92 -0.18
CA THR A 33 12.23 7.42 0.91
C THR A 33 12.00 6.41 2.02
N GLY A 34 12.25 5.11 1.74
CA GLY A 34 12.10 4.06 2.73
C GLY A 34 12.19 2.67 2.14
N SER A 35 11.79 1.67 2.92
CA SER A 35 11.71 0.28 2.48
C SER A 35 10.59 -0.48 3.22
N TYR A 36 10.23 -1.63 2.64
CA TYR A 36 9.25 -2.56 3.16
C TYR A 36 9.86 -3.95 3.16
N ARG A 37 9.76 -4.66 4.28
CA ARG A 37 10.24 -6.05 4.40
C ARG A 37 9.06 -6.95 4.67
N THR A 38 8.88 -7.95 3.81
CA THR A 38 7.89 -9.00 3.98
C THR A 38 8.53 -10.16 4.72
N ASN A 39 7.87 -10.61 5.79
CA ASN A 39 8.22 -11.82 6.50
C ASN A 39 6.93 -12.57 6.85
N GLY A 40 6.69 -13.67 6.17
CA GLY A 40 5.44 -14.42 6.29
C GLY A 40 4.23 -13.52 5.97
N SER A 41 3.29 -13.47 6.91
CA SER A 41 2.07 -12.66 6.80
C SER A 41 2.22 -11.19 7.22
N THR A 42 3.44 -10.75 7.53
CA THR A 42 3.72 -9.40 8.04
C THR A 42 4.60 -8.63 7.08
N VAL A 43 4.21 -7.40 6.76
CA VAL A 43 5.03 -6.42 6.05
C VAL A 43 5.40 -5.32 7.04
N THR A 44 6.72 -5.12 7.27
CA THR A 44 7.23 -4.05 8.14
C THR A 44 7.75 -2.91 7.28
N GLN A 45 7.37 -1.70 7.64
CA GLN A 45 7.80 -0.49 6.96
C GLN A 45 8.91 0.21 7.73
N TYR A 46 9.88 0.73 6.97
CA TYR A 46 11.03 1.49 7.47
C TYR A 46 11.15 2.82 6.73
N ASP A 47 11.66 3.84 7.40
CA ASP A 47 12.07 5.11 6.78
C ASP A 47 13.38 4.94 6.00
N LYS A 48 13.88 6.02 5.38
CA LYS A 48 15.14 6.02 4.64
C LYS A 48 16.37 5.74 5.52
N TYR A 49 16.26 5.95 6.82
CA TYR A 49 17.32 5.72 7.80
C TYR A 49 17.27 4.32 8.42
N GLY A 50 16.25 3.51 8.08
CA GLY A 50 16.08 2.15 8.60
C GLY A 50 15.27 2.05 9.89
N ASN A 51 14.67 3.14 10.38
CA ASN A 51 13.82 3.09 11.56
C ASN A 51 12.44 2.55 11.18
N LYS A 52 11.91 1.63 12.00
CA LYS A 52 10.55 1.13 11.82
C LYS A 52 9.53 2.26 11.96
N THR A 53 8.64 2.39 11.00
CA THR A 53 7.55 3.38 10.98
C THR A 53 6.17 2.77 11.15
N GLY A 54 6.03 1.46 10.88
CA GLY A 54 4.78 0.76 11.02
C GLY A 54 4.85 -0.67 10.51
N SER A 55 3.71 -1.35 10.51
CA SER A 55 3.60 -2.69 9.95
C SER A 55 2.17 -3.00 9.50
N TYR A 56 2.06 -4.03 8.68
CA TYR A 56 0.80 -4.59 8.19
C TYR A 56 0.81 -6.08 8.44
N ARG A 57 -0.29 -6.61 8.93
CA ARG A 57 -0.45 -8.04 9.17
C ARG A 57 -1.64 -8.57 8.39
N GLN A 58 -1.42 -9.62 7.64
CA GLN A 58 -2.47 -10.30 6.90
C GLN A 58 -3.48 -10.95 7.84
N THR A 59 -4.74 -10.92 7.45
CA THR A 59 -5.88 -11.61 8.09
C THR A 59 -6.64 -12.38 7.02
N SER A 60 -7.58 -13.23 7.41
CA SER A 60 -8.43 -13.98 6.48
C SER A 60 -9.23 -13.07 5.52
N SER A 61 -9.60 -11.87 5.96
CA SER A 61 -10.43 -10.92 5.20
C SER A 61 -9.65 -9.73 4.61
N GLY A 62 -8.31 -9.67 4.78
CA GLY A 62 -7.50 -8.57 4.28
C GLY A 62 -6.29 -8.26 5.16
N TYR A 63 -6.15 -7.05 5.68
CA TYR A 63 -4.98 -6.63 6.46
C TYR A 63 -5.35 -5.68 7.59
N ASN A 64 -4.62 -5.76 8.70
CA ASN A 64 -4.59 -4.74 9.74
C ASN A 64 -3.30 -3.92 9.64
N SER A 65 -3.39 -2.61 9.86
CA SER A 65 -2.24 -1.70 9.94
C SER A 65 -1.94 -1.32 11.39
N TYR A 66 -0.65 -1.17 11.68
CA TYR A 66 -0.12 -0.86 13.02
C TYR A 66 0.94 0.25 12.91
N ASP A 67 1.04 1.07 13.94
CA ASP A 67 2.12 2.05 14.07
C ASP A 67 3.46 1.38 14.48
N LYS A 68 4.50 2.17 14.66
CA LYS A 68 5.82 1.69 15.07
C LYS A 68 5.82 1.03 16.46
N TYR A 69 4.87 1.37 17.31
CA TYR A 69 4.71 0.84 18.67
C TYR A 69 3.81 -0.40 18.73
N GLY A 70 3.17 -0.77 17.62
CA GLY A 70 2.30 -1.94 17.54
C GLY A 70 0.82 -1.65 17.83
N SER A 71 0.44 -0.38 17.98
CA SER A 71 -0.97 0.01 18.14
C SER A 71 -1.67 -0.06 16.78
N LYS A 72 -2.88 -0.64 16.74
CA LYS A 72 -3.67 -0.74 15.51
C LYS A 72 -4.09 0.66 15.04
N THR A 73 -3.82 0.99 13.78
CA THR A 73 -4.17 2.25 13.14
C THR A 73 -5.33 2.14 12.16
N GLY A 74 -5.63 0.92 11.69
CA GLY A 74 -6.73 0.70 10.75
C GLY A 74 -6.77 -0.72 10.21
N SER A 75 -7.60 -0.90 9.17
CA SER A 75 -7.72 -2.18 8.47
C SER A 75 -8.11 -2.00 7.00
N TYR A 76 -7.83 -3.04 6.22
CA TYR A 76 -8.18 -3.16 4.82
C TYR A 76 -8.94 -4.45 4.62
N ARG A 77 -10.16 -4.39 4.08
CA ARG A 77 -10.99 -5.57 3.82
C ARG A 77 -11.08 -5.82 2.32
N LYS A 78 -10.80 -7.05 1.92
CA LYS A 78 -10.87 -7.48 0.52
C LYS A 78 -12.30 -7.37 0.00
N THR A 79 -12.43 -6.95 -1.27
CA THR A 79 -13.66 -6.94 -2.06
C THR A 79 -13.42 -7.66 -3.38
N SER A 80 -14.44 -7.86 -4.20
CA SER A 80 -14.29 -8.49 -5.52
C SER A 80 -13.31 -7.75 -6.46
N SER A 81 -13.19 -6.44 -6.33
CA SER A 81 -12.37 -5.61 -7.22
C SER A 81 -11.18 -4.91 -6.53
N GLY A 82 -10.91 -5.23 -5.24
CA GLY A 82 -9.80 -4.60 -4.52
C GLY A 82 -10.01 -4.59 -3.01
N TYR A 83 -9.95 -3.40 -2.38
CA TYR A 83 -10.04 -3.28 -0.91
C TYR A 83 -10.82 -2.04 -0.49
N ASN A 84 -11.56 -2.15 0.62
CA ASN A 84 -12.03 -1.00 1.40
C ASN A 84 -11.06 -0.74 2.56
N SER A 85 -10.78 0.54 2.85
CA SER A 85 -9.97 0.96 4.01
C SER A 85 -10.83 1.52 5.13
N TYR A 86 -10.42 1.23 6.36
CA TYR A 86 -11.10 1.62 7.59
C TYR A 86 -10.08 2.17 8.59
N ASP A 87 -10.50 3.12 9.43
CA ASP A 87 -9.71 3.59 10.56
C ASP A 87 -9.70 2.57 11.73
N LYS A 88 -9.02 2.92 12.81
CA LYS A 88 -8.94 2.05 14.01
C LYS A 88 -10.31 1.82 14.70
N TYR A 89 -11.27 2.70 14.46
CA TYR A 89 -12.63 2.62 15.01
C TYR A 89 -13.61 1.87 14.08
N GLY A 90 -13.17 1.48 12.89
CA GLY A 90 -13.99 0.76 11.92
C GLY A 90 -14.77 1.65 10.96
N SER A 91 -14.55 2.97 10.97
CA SER A 91 -15.16 3.89 10.01
C SER A 91 -14.45 3.79 8.67
N LYS A 92 -15.22 3.70 7.57
CA LYS A 92 -14.65 3.63 6.21
C LYS A 92 -13.93 4.94 5.85
N THR A 93 -12.68 4.83 5.42
CA THR A 93 -11.83 5.97 5.03
C THR A 93 -11.64 6.05 3.52
N GLY A 94 -11.94 4.98 2.78
CA GLY A 94 -11.80 4.98 1.33
C GLY A 94 -11.87 3.58 0.72
N SER A 95 -11.50 3.49 -0.56
CA SER A 95 -11.42 2.22 -1.27
C SER A 95 -10.35 2.22 -2.36
N PHE A 96 -9.98 1.03 -2.78
CA PHE A 96 -9.05 0.73 -3.87
C PHE A 96 -9.74 -0.22 -4.83
N LYS A 97 -9.74 0.10 -6.12
CA LYS A 97 -10.31 -0.76 -7.17
C LYS A 97 -9.29 -1.00 -8.25
N THR A 98 -9.05 -2.25 -8.58
CA THR A 98 -8.16 -2.66 -9.67
C THR A 98 -8.98 -3.03 -10.89
N ASN A 99 -8.64 -2.46 -12.05
CA ASN A 99 -9.26 -2.79 -13.32
C ASN A 99 -8.53 -3.95 -14.02
N SER A 100 -9.07 -4.40 -15.16
CA SER A 100 -8.50 -5.49 -15.97
C SER A 100 -7.08 -5.20 -16.50
N ASN A 101 -6.70 -3.93 -16.62
CA ASN A 101 -5.37 -3.50 -17.06
C ASN A 101 -4.35 -3.42 -15.91
N GLY A 102 -4.69 -3.91 -14.71
CA GLY A 102 -3.81 -3.90 -13.54
C GLY A 102 -3.61 -2.52 -12.90
N VAL A 103 -4.40 -1.51 -13.30
CA VAL A 103 -4.36 -0.19 -12.68
C VAL A 103 -5.27 -0.18 -11.46
N THR A 104 -4.70 0.14 -10.29
CA THR A 104 -5.46 0.31 -9.05
C THR A 104 -5.75 1.78 -8.82
N THR A 105 -7.02 2.14 -8.75
CA THR A 105 -7.48 3.51 -8.44
C THR A 105 -7.87 3.60 -6.97
N LYS A 106 -7.39 4.64 -6.31
CA LYS A 106 -7.74 4.98 -4.92
C LYS A 106 -8.84 6.02 -4.88
N TYR A 107 -9.82 5.78 -4.03
CA TYR A 107 -10.95 6.67 -3.77
C TYR A 107 -10.98 7.06 -2.28
N ASP A 108 -11.48 8.27 -1.98
CA ASP A 108 -11.78 8.68 -0.62
C ASP A 108 -13.09 8.03 -0.11
N LYS A 109 -13.50 8.38 1.10
CA LYS A 109 -14.73 7.85 1.70
C LYS A 109 -16.00 8.27 0.97
N TYR A 110 -15.95 9.36 0.21
CA TYR A 110 -17.06 9.89 -0.59
C TYR A 110 -17.10 9.37 -2.03
N GLY A 111 -16.09 8.57 -2.43
CA GLY A 111 -16.00 7.99 -3.77
C GLY A 111 -15.26 8.87 -4.78
N ASN A 112 -14.63 9.98 -4.38
CA ASN A 112 -13.82 10.79 -5.26
C ASN A 112 -12.46 10.14 -5.50
N LYS A 113 -11.97 10.17 -6.75
CA LYS A 113 -10.61 9.70 -7.08
C LYS A 113 -9.56 10.57 -6.40
N VAL A 114 -8.63 9.94 -5.68
CA VAL A 114 -7.48 10.61 -5.02
C VAL A 114 -6.14 10.25 -5.64
N GLY A 115 -6.08 9.20 -6.46
CA GLY A 115 -4.86 8.80 -7.14
C GLY A 115 -4.96 7.42 -7.77
N SER A 116 -3.87 6.95 -8.34
CA SER A 116 -3.80 5.61 -8.94
C SER A 116 -2.40 5.00 -8.83
N PHE A 117 -2.32 3.70 -9.05
CA PHE A 117 -1.10 2.88 -9.03
C PHE A 117 -1.07 2.02 -10.27
N LYS A 118 0.10 1.96 -10.92
CA LYS A 118 0.34 1.10 -12.07
C LYS A 118 1.64 0.34 -11.87
N THR A 119 1.59 -0.99 -12.01
CA THR A 119 2.78 -1.84 -11.99
C THR A 119 3.18 -2.13 -13.44
N ASP A 120 4.44 -1.93 -13.76
CA ASP A 120 5.01 -2.25 -15.08
C ASP A 120 5.50 -3.71 -15.15
N SER A 121 5.95 -4.13 -16.31
CA SER A 121 6.45 -5.49 -16.55
C SER A 121 7.73 -5.82 -15.77
N SER A 122 8.48 -4.82 -15.28
CA SER A 122 9.66 -5.00 -14.42
C SER A 122 9.30 -5.18 -12.94
N GLY A 123 8.01 -5.16 -12.59
CA GLY A 123 7.52 -5.22 -11.22
C GLY A 123 7.60 -3.89 -10.45
N ARG A 124 7.98 -2.79 -11.12
CA ARG A 124 7.98 -1.46 -10.51
C ARG A 124 6.55 -0.93 -10.46
N THR A 125 6.10 -0.52 -9.28
CA THR A 125 4.83 0.17 -9.11
C THR A 125 5.05 1.67 -9.01
N THR A 126 4.32 2.43 -9.83
CA THR A 126 4.34 3.91 -9.81
C THR A 126 3.01 4.42 -9.29
N GLN A 127 3.09 5.36 -8.34
CA GLN A 127 1.94 6.09 -7.81
C GLN A 127 1.76 7.41 -8.55
N TYR A 128 0.51 7.72 -8.86
CA TYR A 128 0.08 8.96 -9.49
C TYR A 128 -0.94 9.69 -8.61
N ASP A 129 -0.94 11.02 -8.62
CA ASP A 129 -1.97 11.82 -7.98
C ASP A 129 -3.28 11.78 -8.80
N LYS A 130 -4.32 12.48 -8.32
CA LYS A 130 -5.62 12.54 -9.01
C LYS A 130 -5.56 13.15 -10.41
N TYR A 131 -4.52 13.94 -10.70
CA TYR A 131 -4.28 14.59 -11.99
C TYR A 131 -3.36 13.79 -12.92
N GLY A 132 -2.89 12.60 -12.49
CA GLY A 132 -1.99 11.75 -13.27
C GLY A 132 -0.51 12.10 -13.17
N ARG A 133 -0.09 12.97 -12.26
CA ARG A 133 1.32 13.31 -12.05
C ARG A 133 1.98 12.26 -11.15
N LYS A 134 3.20 11.83 -11.51
CA LYS A 134 3.99 10.88 -10.71
C LYS A 134 4.27 11.46 -9.31
N VAL A 135 4.05 10.67 -8.28
CA VAL A 135 4.30 11.02 -6.88
C VAL A 135 5.44 10.20 -6.30
N GLU A 136 5.41 8.87 -6.48
CA GLU A 136 6.34 7.94 -5.84
C GLU A 136 6.44 6.67 -6.68
N SER A 137 7.52 5.91 -6.49
CA SER A 137 7.68 4.58 -7.10
C SER A 137 8.27 3.58 -6.11
N TYR A 138 8.04 2.28 -6.38
CA TYR A 138 8.40 1.15 -5.51
C TYR A 138 9.06 0.06 -6.37
N LYS A 139 10.20 -0.46 -5.92
CA LYS A 139 10.94 -1.54 -6.60
C LYS A 139 11.75 -2.38 -5.60
#